data_2975db75810a8e3bd348616596d23662
#
_entry.id   2975db75810a8e3bd348616596d23662
#
_cell.length_a   1.000
_cell.length_b   1.000
_cell.length_c   1.000
_cell.angle_alpha   90.00
_cell.angle_beta   90.00
_cell.angle_gamma   90.00
#
_symmetry.space_group_name_H-M   'P 1'
#
loop_
_entity.id
_entity.type
_entity.pdbx_description
1 polymer ?
#
loop_
_entity_poly.entity_id
_entity_poly.type
_entity_poly.pdbx_seq_one_letter_code
_entity_poly.pdbx_strand_id
1 'polypeptide(L)'
;MIKRLFILVLLTFSALSLDAQIIKTSFGIKGAGVGTIVSTPKDATYSGSIGGGGGAFFGLKLVNFIGVQAEALYTMQTINYNYENPEDLGTYHGTQTYILLPAVAQLWLGRGLAFEVGIQKAIGHGERTMSNDVPKDAIGIQDYDSYIAGINLNLGKVGVLNFRYLTGIEGTYSKENPGATQSVQVSLGFRLFSSKKHLFR
;
A
#
# COMPACT_ATOMS: atom_id res chain seq x y z
N MET A 1 -5.40 -35.54 11.18
CA MET A 1 -6.28 -34.76 10.30
C MET A 1 -5.54 -33.76 9.44
N ILE A 2 -4.66 -32.90 9.98
CA ILE A 2 -3.94 -31.83 9.26
C ILE A 2 -3.10 -32.35 8.07
N LYS A 3 -2.37 -33.49 8.21
CA LYS A 3 -1.58 -34.08 7.11
C LYS A 3 -2.44 -34.49 5.91
N ARG A 4 -3.63 -35.02 6.13
CA ARG A 4 -4.57 -35.42 5.05
C ARG A 4 -5.16 -34.19 4.34
N LEU A 5 -5.45 -33.14 5.08
CA LEU A 5 -5.90 -31.87 4.51
C LEU A 5 -4.81 -31.21 3.65
N PHE A 6 -3.56 -31.25 4.11
CA PHE A 6 -2.42 -30.72 3.36
C PHE A 6 -2.17 -31.49 2.05
N ILE A 7 -2.28 -32.83 2.07
CA ILE A 7 -2.17 -33.67 0.87
C ILE A 7 -3.31 -33.40 -0.11
N LEU A 8 -4.55 -33.22 0.40
CA LEU A 8 -5.71 -32.90 -0.43
C LEU A 8 -5.54 -31.52 -1.12
N VAL A 9 -5.05 -30.51 -0.38
CA VAL A 9 -4.71 -29.19 -0.92
C VAL A 9 -3.59 -29.28 -1.95
N LEU A 10 -2.58 -30.08 -1.70
CA LEU A 10 -1.47 -30.29 -2.66
C LEU A 10 -1.95 -31.00 -3.94
N LEU A 11 -2.82 -31.99 -3.82
CA LEU A 11 -3.42 -32.72 -4.96
C LEU A 11 -4.38 -31.85 -5.76
N THR A 12 -5.17 -30.97 -5.11
CA THR A 12 -6.00 -30.01 -5.84
C THR A 12 -5.17 -28.96 -6.55
N PHE A 13 -4.05 -28.50 -5.96
CA PHE A 13 -3.11 -27.62 -6.63
C PHE A 13 -2.43 -28.27 -7.84
N SER A 14 -2.04 -29.55 -7.75
CA SER A 14 -1.45 -30.27 -8.88
C SER A 14 -2.43 -30.56 -10.00
N ALA A 15 -3.71 -30.83 -9.69
CA ALA A 15 -4.77 -31.03 -10.69
C ALA A 15 -5.13 -29.72 -11.44
N LEU A 16 -5.00 -28.57 -10.80
CA LEU A 16 -5.19 -27.25 -11.44
C LEU A 16 -4.02 -26.84 -12.35
N SER A 17 -2.90 -27.58 -12.32
CA SER A 17 -1.68 -27.27 -13.10
C SER A 17 -1.71 -27.79 -14.53
N LEU A 18 -2.71 -28.55 -14.94
CA LEU A 18 -2.72 -29.26 -16.21
C LEU A 18 -3.32 -28.49 -17.39
N ASP A 19 -4.02 -27.38 -17.15
CA ASP A 19 -4.52 -26.54 -18.23
C ASP A 19 -3.68 -25.26 -18.39
N ALA A 20 -2.75 -25.30 -19.34
CA ALA A 20 -2.07 -24.15 -19.96
C ALA A 20 -1.72 -23.02 -18.98
N GLN A 21 -0.59 -23.13 -18.30
CA GLN A 21 -0.02 -22.04 -17.49
C GLN A 21 0.17 -20.79 -18.35
N ILE A 22 -0.79 -19.89 -18.30
CA ILE A 22 -0.72 -18.59 -18.96
C ILE A 22 -0.14 -17.61 -17.95
N ILE A 23 1.10 -17.20 -18.16
CA ILE A 23 1.66 -16.04 -17.44
C ILE A 23 1.21 -14.78 -18.18
N LYS A 24 0.55 -13.92 -17.44
CA LYS A 24 0.18 -12.59 -17.95
C LYS A 24 0.97 -11.54 -17.18
N THR A 25 1.81 -10.81 -17.91
CA THR A 25 2.53 -9.65 -17.38
C THR A 25 1.76 -8.38 -17.66
N SER A 26 1.84 -7.43 -16.77
CA SER A 26 1.28 -6.09 -16.95
C SER A 26 2.22 -5.04 -16.35
N PHE A 27 2.33 -3.92 -17.04
CA PHE A 27 3.04 -2.74 -16.58
C PHE A 27 2.15 -1.52 -16.80
N GLY A 28 2.19 -0.55 -15.90
CA GLY A 28 1.38 0.64 -16.02
C GLY A 28 1.78 1.75 -15.06
N ILE A 29 1.02 2.84 -15.15
CA ILE A 29 1.13 3.99 -14.25
C ILE A 29 -0.10 4.05 -13.36
N LYS A 30 0.05 4.67 -12.19
CA LYS A 30 -0.99 4.74 -11.16
C LYS A 30 -0.93 6.10 -10.46
N GLY A 31 -2.10 6.71 -10.25
CA GLY A 31 -2.30 7.81 -9.30
C GLY A 31 -2.98 7.29 -8.05
N ALA A 32 -2.60 7.79 -6.88
CA ALA A 32 -3.14 7.38 -5.59
C ALA A 32 -3.48 8.58 -4.71
N GLY A 33 -4.63 8.50 -4.02
CA GLY A 33 -4.95 9.32 -2.87
C GLY A 33 -4.83 8.50 -1.59
N VAL A 34 -4.27 9.08 -0.54
CA VAL A 34 -4.05 8.43 0.75
C VAL A 34 -4.65 9.30 1.85
N GLY A 35 -5.49 8.70 2.67
CA GLY A 35 -5.96 9.30 3.92
C GLY A 35 -5.42 8.48 5.08
N THR A 36 -4.72 9.11 6.03
CA THR A 36 -4.12 8.44 7.18
C THR A 36 -4.74 8.95 8.46
N ILE A 37 -5.12 8.02 9.33
CA ILE A 37 -5.54 8.28 10.71
C ILE A 37 -4.43 7.75 11.61
N VAL A 38 -3.88 8.61 12.43
CA VAL A 38 -2.85 8.22 13.39
C VAL A 38 -3.51 8.09 14.76
N SER A 39 -3.47 6.90 15.35
CA SER A 39 -3.88 6.70 16.73
C SER A 39 -2.68 6.98 17.62
N THR A 40 -2.76 8.03 18.44
CA THR A 40 -1.67 8.44 19.31
C THR A 40 -1.81 7.94 20.74
N PRO A 41 -0.69 7.80 21.46
CA PRO A 41 -0.67 7.76 22.93
C PRO A 41 -1.16 9.09 23.51
N LYS A 42 -1.55 9.07 24.77
CA LYS A 42 -2.39 10.01 25.53
C LYS A 42 -2.09 11.51 25.46
N ASP A 43 -0.97 11.96 24.93
CA ASP A 43 -0.50 13.35 25.13
C ASP A 43 -0.34 14.19 23.84
N ALA A 44 -0.71 13.66 22.68
CA ALA A 44 -0.65 14.41 21.43
C ALA A 44 -1.84 14.07 20.53
N THR A 45 -2.66 15.05 20.20
CA THR A 45 -3.77 14.89 19.27
C THR A 45 -3.25 15.08 17.84
N TYR A 46 -2.95 13.98 17.14
CA TYR A 46 -2.68 14.05 15.71
C TYR A 46 -4.00 14.09 14.94
N SER A 47 -4.13 15.07 14.12
CA SER A 47 -5.18 15.12 13.12
C SER A 47 -4.78 14.26 11.93
N GLY A 48 -5.73 13.62 11.28
CA GLY A 48 -5.46 12.79 10.11
C GLY A 48 -4.70 13.53 9.02
N SER A 49 -3.93 12.80 8.22
CA SER A 49 -3.25 13.33 7.04
C SER A 49 -4.00 12.96 5.77
N ILE A 50 -3.97 13.86 4.81
CA ILE A 50 -4.44 13.59 3.45
C ILE A 50 -3.28 13.83 2.51
N GLY A 51 -3.10 12.91 1.58
CA GLY A 51 -2.05 13.00 0.60
C GLY A 51 -2.42 12.39 -0.73
N GLY A 52 -1.53 12.56 -1.68
CA GLY A 52 -1.68 11.96 -2.99
C GLY A 52 -0.36 11.89 -3.73
N GLY A 53 -0.37 11.13 -4.79
CA GLY A 53 0.83 10.97 -5.61
C GLY A 53 0.61 10.03 -6.78
N GLY A 54 1.70 9.60 -7.36
CA GLY A 54 1.65 8.69 -8.50
C GLY A 54 2.94 7.92 -8.70
N GLY A 55 2.89 6.95 -9.60
CA GLY A 55 4.03 6.12 -9.89
C GLY A 55 3.72 5.03 -10.89
N ALA A 56 4.46 3.93 -10.79
CA ALA A 56 4.34 2.81 -11.70
C ALA A 56 4.03 1.51 -10.95
N PHE A 57 3.45 0.56 -11.66
CA PHE A 57 3.23 -0.79 -11.15
C PHE A 57 3.63 -1.84 -12.18
N PHE A 58 4.07 -2.98 -11.66
CA PHE A 58 4.35 -4.19 -12.43
C PHE A 58 3.58 -5.35 -11.81
N GLY A 59 2.84 -6.07 -12.63
CA GLY A 59 2.01 -7.20 -12.19
C GLY A 59 2.32 -8.46 -12.99
N LEU A 60 2.31 -9.60 -12.28
CA LEU A 60 2.39 -10.95 -12.83
C LEU A 60 1.14 -11.71 -12.39
N LYS A 61 0.37 -12.20 -13.35
CA LYS A 61 -0.71 -13.15 -13.11
C LYS A 61 -0.24 -14.52 -13.54
N LEU A 62 0.01 -15.39 -12.56
CA LEU A 62 0.67 -16.70 -12.78
C LEU A 62 -0.30 -17.74 -13.33
N VAL A 63 -1.55 -17.68 -12.87
CA VAL A 63 -2.70 -18.46 -13.34
C VAL A 63 -3.91 -17.55 -13.33
N ASN A 64 -5.04 -18.02 -13.84
CA ASN A 64 -6.21 -17.16 -14.01
C ASN A 64 -6.73 -16.53 -12.70
N PHE A 65 -6.34 -17.02 -11.54
CA PHE A 65 -6.84 -16.60 -10.23
C PHE A 65 -5.78 -16.10 -9.26
N ILE A 66 -4.47 -16.34 -9.47
CA ILE A 66 -3.40 -15.86 -8.60
C ILE A 66 -2.50 -14.88 -9.36
N GLY A 67 -2.16 -13.78 -8.70
CA GLY A 67 -1.20 -12.82 -9.20
C GLY A 67 -0.37 -12.20 -8.09
N VAL A 68 0.69 -11.50 -8.48
CA VAL A 68 1.49 -10.65 -7.61
C VAL A 68 1.70 -9.31 -8.30
N GLN A 69 1.78 -8.25 -7.52
CA GLN A 69 2.01 -6.91 -8.04
C GLN A 69 2.98 -6.17 -7.14
N ALA A 70 3.95 -5.49 -7.75
CA ALA A 70 4.86 -4.57 -7.09
C ALA A 70 4.62 -3.17 -7.64
N GLU A 71 4.79 -2.16 -6.79
CA GLU A 71 4.56 -0.76 -7.15
C GLU A 71 5.68 0.12 -6.60
N ALA A 72 5.88 1.27 -7.25
CA ALA A 72 6.69 2.35 -6.73
C ALA A 72 5.91 3.65 -6.92
N LEU A 73 5.50 4.29 -5.81
CA LEU A 73 4.68 5.48 -5.81
C LEU A 73 5.40 6.60 -5.06
N TYR A 74 5.48 7.77 -5.67
CA TYR A 74 5.93 9.01 -5.03
C TYR A 74 4.70 9.75 -4.53
N THR A 75 4.62 9.99 -3.21
CA THR A 75 3.46 10.60 -2.57
C THR A 75 3.86 11.77 -1.69
N MET A 76 3.01 12.79 -1.65
CA MET A 76 3.10 13.92 -0.74
C MET A 76 1.90 13.85 0.21
N GLN A 77 2.15 13.99 1.51
CA GLN A 77 1.12 13.94 2.54
C GLN A 77 1.20 15.20 3.40
N THR A 78 0.08 15.85 3.59
CA THR A 78 -0.05 16.97 4.53
C THR A 78 -0.48 16.44 5.88
N ILE A 79 0.26 16.74 6.92
CA ILE A 79 0.01 16.31 8.30
C ILE A 79 -0.30 17.53 9.13
N ASN A 80 -1.38 17.46 9.88
CA ASN A 80 -1.78 18.49 10.83
C ASN A 80 -1.45 17.99 12.25
N TYR A 81 -0.72 18.79 13.00
CA TYR A 81 -0.38 18.53 14.40
C TYR A 81 -1.05 19.56 15.28
N ASN A 82 -1.74 19.11 16.31
CA ASN A 82 -2.20 19.94 17.40
C ASN A 82 -1.31 19.65 18.62
N TYR A 83 -0.55 20.63 19.06
CA TYR A 83 0.26 20.54 20.27
C TYR A 83 -0.55 21.11 21.43
N GLU A 84 -0.85 20.29 22.44
CA GLU A 84 -1.48 20.71 23.69
C GLU A 84 -0.43 21.01 24.75
N ASN A 85 0.53 21.86 24.47
CA ASN A 85 1.41 22.39 25.50
C ASN A 85 0.81 23.72 25.99
N PRO A 86 0.64 23.96 27.31
CA PRO A 86 0.03 25.19 27.83
C PRO A 86 0.71 26.49 27.39
N GLU A 87 1.97 26.40 26.95
CA GLU A 87 2.77 27.54 26.49
C GLU A 87 2.73 27.76 24.96
N ASP A 88 2.30 26.73 24.18
CA ASP A 88 2.28 26.79 22.70
C ASP A 88 1.00 26.15 22.15
N LEU A 89 -0.11 26.86 22.24
CA LEU A 89 -1.36 26.49 21.57
C LEU A 89 -1.28 26.82 20.09
N GLY A 90 -0.85 25.89 19.26
CA GLY A 90 -0.75 26.09 17.81
C GLY A 90 -1.10 24.85 17.01
N THR A 91 -1.82 25.05 15.90
CA THR A 91 -1.99 24.03 14.87
C THR A 91 -0.84 24.15 13.88
N TYR A 92 -0.06 23.12 13.72
CA TYR A 92 1.09 23.11 12.81
C TYR A 92 0.74 22.27 11.57
N HIS A 93 1.05 22.81 10.41
CA HIS A 93 0.90 22.12 9.13
C HIS A 93 2.28 21.72 8.61
N GLY A 94 2.44 20.46 8.26
CA GLY A 94 3.66 19.96 7.65
C GLY A 94 3.36 19.13 6.40
N THR A 95 4.24 19.20 5.41
CA THR A 95 4.19 18.33 4.24
C THR A 95 5.34 17.32 4.33
N GLN A 96 5.02 16.06 4.18
CA GLN A 96 5.99 14.96 4.12
C GLN A 96 5.90 14.25 2.79
N THR A 97 7.04 13.87 2.26
CA THR A 97 7.15 13.13 1.00
C THR A 97 7.63 11.72 1.27
N TYR A 98 7.01 10.74 0.61
CA TYR A 98 7.36 9.33 0.73
C TYR A 98 7.49 8.67 -0.63
N ILE A 99 8.44 7.73 -0.71
CA ILE A 99 8.46 6.70 -1.74
C ILE A 99 7.81 5.45 -1.14
N LEU A 100 6.63 5.09 -1.65
CA LEU A 100 5.89 3.90 -1.22
C LEU A 100 6.23 2.74 -2.15
N LEU A 101 6.58 1.59 -1.57
CA LEU A 101 6.92 0.35 -2.27
C LEU A 101 5.97 -0.78 -1.84
N PRO A 102 4.72 -0.79 -2.34
CA PRO A 102 3.79 -1.89 -2.08
C PRO A 102 4.17 -3.15 -2.86
N ALA A 103 4.07 -4.30 -2.18
CA ALA A 103 4.14 -5.63 -2.78
C ALA A 103 2.92 -6.43 -2.34
N VAL A 104 2.06 -6.83 -3.27
CA VAL A 104 0.78 -7.49 -2.97
C VAL A 104 0.61 -8.79 -3.74
N ALA A 105 0.05 -9.78 -3.08
CA ALA A 105 -0.54 -10.97 -3.69
C ALA A 105 -2.00 -10.68 -4.02
N GLN A 106 -2.48 -11.21 -5.14
CA GLN A 106 -3.82 -10.98 -5.66
C GLN A 106 -4.53 -12.31 -5.87
N LEU A 107 -5.74 -12.44 -5.35
CA LEU A 107 -6.64 -13.56 -5.60
C LEU A 107 -7.80 -13.07 -6.48
N TRP A 108 -7.79 -13.46 -7.75
CA TRP A 108 -8.75 -13.01 -8.75
C TRP A 108 -10.02 -13.85 -8.71
N LEU A 109 -11.16 -13.17 -8.51
CA LEU A 109 -12.48 -13.74 -8.65
C LEU A 109 -13.03 -13.39 -10.04
N GLY A 110 -12.82 -14.30 -10.99
CA GLY A 110 -13.20 -14.06 -12.36
C GLY A 110 -12.33 -13.02 -13.08
N ARG A 111 -12.95 -12.16 -13.91
CA ARG A 111 -12.22 -11.26 -14.82
C ARG A 111 -12.01 -9.85 -14.30
N GLY A 112 -12.77 -9.43 -13.31
CA GLY A 112 -12.86 -8.02 -12.92
C GLY A 112 -12.42 -7.68 -11.50
N LEU A 113 -12.56 -8.61 -10.56
CA LEU A 113 -12.33 -8.37 -9.14
C LEU A 113 -11.16 -9.22 -8.63
N ALA A 114 -10.29 -8.64 -7.80
CA ALA A 114 -9.34 -9.40 -7.00
C ALA A 114 -9.31 -8.88 -5.56
N PHE A 115 -9.06 -9.79 -4.63
CA PHE A 115 -8.61 -9.46 -3.28
C PHE A 115 -7.10 -9.28 -3.28
N GLU A 116 -6.62 -8.33 -2.49
CA GLU A 116 -5.20 -8.03 -2.34
C GLU A 116 -4.80 -8.16 -0.87
N VAL A 117 -3.66 -8.81 -0.63
CA VAL A 117 -2.98 -8.80 0.66
C VAL A 117 -1.49 -8.60 0.42
N GLY A 118 -0.81 -7.88 1.30
CA GLY A 118 0.60 -7.63 1.10
C GLY A 118 1.23 -6.75 2.16
N ILE A 119 2.37 -6.21 1.80
CA ILE A 119 3.17 -5.31 2.62
C ILE A 119 3.53 -4.07 1.81
N GLN A 120 3.74 -2.96 2.51
CA GLN A 120 4.24 -1.73 1.93
C GLN A 120 5.37 -1.21 2.79
N LYS A 121 6.48 -0.86 2.16
CA LYS A 121 7.53 -0.05 2.76
C LYS A 121 7.33 1.40 2.33
N ALA A 122 7.33 2.31 3.29
CA ALA A 122 7.34 3.75 3.05
C ALA A 122 8.71 4.29 3.44
N ILE A 123 9.40 4.88 2.48
CA ILE A 123 10.71 5.50 2.66
C ILE A 123 10.49 7.01 2.66
N GLY A 124 10.80 7.66 3.77
CA GLY A 124 10.74 9.11 3.89
C GLY A 124 11.76 9.77 2.96
N HIS A 125 11.34 10.76 2.19
CA HIS A 125 12.20 11.44 1.22
C HIS A 125 11.99 12.95 1.28
N GLY A 126 13.10 13.70 1.27
CA GLY A 126 13.08 15.15 1.19
C GLY A 126 13.00 15.87 2.54
N GLU A 127 13.04 17.19 2.47
CA GLU A 127 12.92 18.07 3.64
C GLU A 127 11.44 18.27 3.99
N ARG A 128 11.18 18.32 5.28
CA ARG A 128 9.89 18.66 5.81
C ARG A 128 9.70 20.18 5.76
N THR A 129 8.68 20.64 5.07
CA THR A 129 8.32 22.06 5.11
C THR A 129 7.33 22.26 6.25
N MET A 130 7.73 23.01 7.28
CA MET A 130 6.86 23.41 8.38
C MET A 130 6.54 24.89 8.29
N SER A 131 5.29 25.24 8.57
CA SER A 131 4.89 26.60 8.84
C SER A 131 5.04 26.85 10.34
N ASN A 132 5.84 27.85 10.72
CA ASN A 132 6.20 28.29 12.07
C ASN A 132 7.24 27.44 12.83
N ASP A 133 8.00 28.10 13.70
CA ASP A 133 9.22 27.76 14.45
C ASP A 133 9.20 26.47 15.31
N VAL A 134 8.71 25.37 14.78
CA VAL A 134 8.85 24.06 15.42
C VAL A 134 10.29 23.56 15.26
N PRO A 135 10.94 23.08 16.32
CA PRO A 135 12.26 22.49 16.23
C PRO A 135 12.26 21.35 15.17
N LYS A 136 13.15 21.45 14.19
CA LYS A 136 13.29 20.50 13.07
C LYS A 136 13.54 19.07 13.55
N ASP A 137 14.01 18.91 14.77
CA ASP A 137 14.38 17.62 15.38
C ASP A 137 13.23 16.91 16.06
N ALA A 138 12.10 17.60 16.31
CA ALA A 138 11.00 17.03 17.10
C ALA A 138 10.24 15.91 16.39
N ILE A 139 10.21 15.92 15.04
CA ILE A 139 9.49 14.89 14.28
C ILE A 139 10.24 14.60 12.97
N GLY A 140 11.16 13.64 13.00
CA GLY A 140 11.87 13.17 11.81
C GLY A 140 10.92 12.48 10.81
N ILE A 141 11.21 12.61 9.51
CA ILE A 141 10.61 11.76 8.51
C ILE A 141 11.15 10.35 8.76
N GLN A 142 10.28 9.42 9.16
CA GLN A 142 10.68 8.06 9.48
C GLN A 142 10.15 7.11 8.43
N ASP A 143 10.99 6.13 8.09
CA ASP A 143 10.56 4.98 7.31
C ASP A 143 9.56 4.16 8.15
N TYR A 144 8.54 3.63 7.49
CA TYR A 144 7.60 2.72 8.14
C TYR A 144 7.15 1.62 7.21
N ASP A 145 6.80 0.48 7.83
CA ASP A 145 6.24 -0.65 7.12
C ASP A 145 4.76 -0.82 7.48
N SER A 146 3.97 -1.32 6.53
CA SER A 146 2.53 -1.54 6.72
C SER A 146 2.07 -2.85 6.09
N TYR A 147 1.09 -3.49 6.70
CA TYR A 147 0.30 -4.53 6.06
C TYR A 147 -0.77 -3.91 5.16
N ILE A 148 -1.06 -4.57 4.06
CA ILE A 148 -2.06 -4.18 3.08
C ILE A 148 -3.14 -5.24 3.04
N ALA A 149 -4.41 -4.80 3.09
CA ALA A 149 -5.56 -5.58 2.68
C ALA A 149 -6.43 -4.73 1.75
N GLY A 150 -6.92 -5.30 0.66
CA GLY A 150 -7.67 -4.48 -0.30
C GLY A 150 -8.38 -5.25 -1.38
N ILE A 151 -8.97 -4.48 -2.28
CA ILE A 151 -9.63 -4.97 -3.48
C ILE A 151 -9.08 -4.25 -4.72
N ASN A 152 -9.02 -4.99 -5.81
CA ASN A 152 -8.61 -4.50 -7.12
C ASN A 152 -9.74 -4.77 -8.12
N LEU A 153 -10.15 -3.73 -8.83
CA LEU A 153 -11.18 -3.78 -9.85
C LEU A 153 -10.57 -3.46 -11.21
N ASN A 154 -10.75 -4.35 -12.18
CA ASN A 154 -10.41 -4.07 -13.56
C ASN A 154 -11.50 -3.24 -14.23
N LEU A 155 -11.17 -2.05 -14.68
CA LEU A 155 -12.03 -1.17 -15.45
C LEU A 155 -11.74 -1.37 -16.95
N GLY A 156 -12.41 -2.37 -17.53
CA GLY A 156 -12.15 -2.75 -18.93
C GLY A 156 -10.77 -3.39 -19.14
N LYS A 157 -10.16 -3.08 -20.29
CA LYS A 157 -8.87 -3.68 -20.68
C LYS A 157 -7.66 -2.98 -20.08
N VAL A 158 -7.75 -1.69 -19.81
CA VAL A 158 -6.62 -0.82 -19.45
C VAL A 158 -6.73 -0.25 -18.03
N GLY A 159 -7.93 0.07 -17.56
CA GLY A 159 -8.14 0.69 -16.25
C GLY A 159 -8.02 -0.29 -15.10
N VAL A 160 -7.53 0.20 -13.97
CA VAL A 160 -7.43 -0.53 -12.69
C VAL A 160 -7.79 0.42 -11.56
N LEU A 161 -8.72 0.03 -10.70
CA LEU A 161 -9.10 0.77 -9.50
C LEU A 161 -8.78 -0.08 -8.28
N ASN A 162 -8.04 0.47 -7.31
CA ASN A 162 -7.72 -0.21 -6.07
C ASN A 162 -8.29 0.56 -4.89
N PHE A 163 -8.81 -0.19 -3.92
CA PHE A 163 -9.15 0.29 -2.58
C PHE A 163 -8.36 -0.54 -1.59
N ARG A 164 -7.56 0.10 -0.74
CA ARG A 164 -6.67 -0.56 0.20
C ARG A 164 -6.81 0.05 1.58
N TYR A 165 -6.81 -0.81 2.57
CA TYR A 165 -6.61 -0.49 3.96
C TYR A 165 -5.19 -0.90 4.34
N LEU A 166 -4.47 0.01 5.01
CA LEU A 166 -3.11 -0.21 5.46
C LEU A 166 -3.08 -0.05 6.98
N THR A 167 -2.36 -0.95 7.65
CA THR A 167 -2.08 -0.85 9.07
C THR A 167 -0.58 -0.94 9.31
N GLY A 168 -0.03 -0.01 10.07
CA GLY A 168 1.39 0.01 10.40
C GLY A 168 1.81 -1.23 11.16
N ILE A 169 3.03 -1.69 10.90
CA ILE A 169 3.65 -2.80 11.63
C ILE A 169 4.28 -2.23 12.89
N GLU A 170 3.93 -2.77 14.06
CA GLU A 170 4.50 -2.36 15.34
C GLU A 170 6.03 -2.51 15.32
N GLY A 171 6.75 -1.51 15.84
CA GLY A 171 8.21 -1.51 15.94
C GLY A 171 8.95 -0.82 14.79
N THR A 172 8.27 -0.41 13.73
CA THR A 172 8.84 0.41 12.66
C THR A 172 8.82 1.91 12.97
N TYR A 173 8.04 2.31 13.96
CA TYR A 173 8.01 3.68 14.49
C TYR A 173 9.00 3.83 15.63
N SER A 174 9.58 5.03 15.81
CA SER A 174 10.49 5.35 16.93
C SER A 174 9.91 4.87 18.25
N LYS A 175 10.80 4.42 19.18
CA LYS A 175 10.42 4.03 20.55
C LYS A 175 9.65 5.10 21.31
N GLU A 176 9.76 6.35 20.89
CA GLU A 176 9.10 7.52 21.48
C GLU A 176 7.67 7.73 20.97
N ASN A 177 7.27 7.09 19.86
CA ASN A 177 5.94 7.22 19.26
C ASN A 177 5.41 5.89 18.73
N PRO A 178 4.92 4.99 19.59
CA PRO A 178 4.36 3.69 19.18
C PRO A 178 2.91 3.82 18.64
N GLY A 179 2.64 4.79 17.79
CA GLY A 179 1.31 4.94 17.17
C GLY A 179 1.11 3.96 16.03
N ALA A 180 0.06 3.15 16.07
CA ALA A 180 -0.38 2.38 14.92
C ALA A 180 -1.03 3.33 13.89
N THR A 181 -0.39 3.54 12.75
CA THR A 181 -0.98 4.28 11.64
C THR A 181 -1.96 3.40 10.89
N GLN A 182 -3.16 3.90 10.70
CA GLN A 182 -4.16 3.30 9.84
C GLN A 182 -4.38 4.21 8.64
N SER A 183 -4.34 3.66 7.43
CA SER A 183 -4.50 4.44 6.22
C SER A 183 -5.48 3.78 5.27
N VAL A 184 -6.22 4.60 4.55
CA VAL A 184 -7.03 4.19 3.42
C VAL A 184 -6.41 4.77 2.16
N GLN A 185 -6.16 3.92 1.18
CA GLN A 185 -5.61 4.31 -0.11
C GLN A 185 -6.61 3.98 -1.21
N VAL A 186 -6.91 4.95 -2.05
CA VAL A 186 -7.66 4.77 -3.30
C VAL A 186 -6.75 5.12 -4.45
N SER A 187 -6.65 4.24 -5.45
CA SER A 187 -5.79 4.50 -6.60
C SER A 187 -6.42 4.09 -7.91
N LEU A 188 -6.16 4.90 -8.93
CA LEU A 188 -6.55 4.65 -10.31
C LEU A 188 -5.30 4.43 -11.15
N GLY A 189 -5.24 3.31 -11.85
CA GLY A 189 -4.11 2.94 -12.70
C GLY A 189 -4.51 2.70 -14.14
N PHE A 190 -3.53 2.86 -15.04
CA PHE A 190 -3.66 2.55 -16.45
C PHE A 190 -2.56 1.59 -16.88
N ARG A 191 -2.96 0.44 -17.43
CA ARG A 191 -2.03 -0.54 -18.03
C ARG A 191 -1.55 -0.01 -19.36
N LEU A 192 -0.27 0.28 -19.45
CA LEU A 192 0.39 0.68 -20.69
C LEU A 192 0.78 -0.53 -21.53
N PHE A 193 1.11 -1.63 -20.87
CA PHE A 193 1.51 -2.87 -21.51
C PHE A 193 0.87 -4.07 -20.80
N SER A 194 0.41 -5.05 -21.60
CA SER A 194 -0.05 -6.35 -21.09
C SER A 194 0.27 -7.42 -22.12
N SER A 195 1.08 -8.40 -21.73
CA SER A 195 1.45 -9.55 -22.56
C SER A 195 0.91 -10.83 -21.96
N LYS A 196 0.54 -11.79 -22.81
CA LYS A 196 0.19 -13.16 -22.44
C LYS A 196 1.26 -14.07 -23.03
N LYS A 197 1.88 -14.90 -22.20
CA LYS A 197 2.82 -15.91 -22.65
C LYS A 197 2.28 -17.30 -22.28
N HIS A 198 2.18 -18.19 -23.25
CA HIS A 198 1.95 -19.62 -22.99
C HIS A 198 3.28 -20.24 -22.64
N LEU A 199 3.38 -20.92 -21.50
CA LEU A 199 4.62 -21.55 -21.03
C LEU A 199 4.93 -22.86 -21.74
N PHE A 200 3.93 -23.50 -22.31
CA PHE A 200 4.10 -24.74 -23.08
C PHE A 200 3.32 -24.61 -24.40
N ARG A 201 4.03 -24.86 -25.48
CA ARG A 201 3.49 -25.16 -26.80
C ARG A 201 3.59 -26.64 -27.06
#